data_b73c9ea18675707421f4df4d9bfc79bb
#
_entry.id   b73c9ea18675707421f4df4d9bfc79bb
#
_cell.length_a   1.000
_cell.length_b   1.000
_cell.length_c   1.000
_cell.angle_alpha   90.00
_cell.angle_beta   90.00
_cell.angle_gamma   90.00
#
_symmetry.space_group_name_H-M   'P 1'
#
loop_
_entity.id
_entity.type
_entity.pdbx_description
1 polymer ?
#
loop_
_entity_poly.entity_id
_entity_poly.type
_entity_poly.pdbx_seq_one_letter_code
_entity_poly.pdbx_strand_id
1 'polypeptide(L)'
;PRITIQIEPREPGAAPYPDPNRVPDVTAEPERPLEPDSAAAWFWSVVSPQIGVPGRYDQAIAHLSEAPQTRDLRLPRFEDLTAIVQAHGREILASTAGSDVSAAFVLAVIAVESAGRVEVVSHAGAQGLMQLIPATAERFGVGDPFDPGQNIAGGAAYLSWLMENFNGDPVLALAGYNAGEGAVARAGGVPNYDETRDYVPKVLATWLMARQLCTRRPDLVSDPCLFTTLVSG
;
A
#
# COMPACT_ATOMS: atom_id res chain seq x y z
N PRO A 1 -23.57 18.76 27.91
CA PRO A 1 -22.19 19.22 28.09
C PRO A 1 -21.62 19.61 26.72
N ARG A 2 -21.23 20.88 26.59
CA ARG A 2 -20.51 21.33 25.39
C ARG A 2 -19.06 20.93 25.59
N ILE A 3 -18.51 20.15 24.62
CA ILE A 3 -17.08 19.88 24.54
C ILE A 3 -16.44 21.13 23.95
N THR A 4 -15.71 21.87 24.74
CA THR A 4 -14.90 23.00 24.30
C THR A 4 -13.53 22.45 24.00
N ILE A 5 -13.18 22.29 22.70
CA ILE A 5 -11.82 21.99 22.27
C ILE A 5 -11.03 23.29 22.47
N GLN A 6 -10.14 23.33 23.44
CA GLN A 6 -9.15 24.38 23.58
C GLN A 6 -8.03 24.08 22.58
N ILE A 7 -7.98 24.89 21.50
CA ILE A 7 -6.82 24.93 20.60
C ILE A 7 -5.80 25.82 21.31
N GLU A 8 -4.70 25.23 21.79
CA GLU A 8 -3.59 26.01 22.33
C GLU A 8 -3.02 26.96 21.26
N PRO A 9 -2.75 28.23 21.61
CA PRO A 9 -2.17 29.17 20.66
C PRO A 9 -0.77 28.68 20.25
N ARG A 10 -0.53 28.65 18.95
CA ARG A 10 0.74 28.28 18.36
C ARG A 10 1.82 29.30 18.77
N GLU A 11 3.01 28.82 19.14
CA GLU A 11 4.14 29.70 19.45
C GLU A 11 4.54 30.59 18.23
N PRO A 12 4.87 31.88 18.43
CA PRO A 12 5.32 32.75 17.35
C PRO A 12 6.63 32.21 16.78
N GLY A 13 6.62 31.83 15.50
CA GLY A 13 7.79 31.32 14.79
C GLY A 13 7.73 29.85 14.36
N ALA A 14 6.67 29.13 14.71
CA ALA A 14 6.47 27.78 14.21
C ALA A 14 6.26 27.79 12.69
N ALA A 15 7.02 26.95 11.95
CA ALA A 15 6.93 26.83 10.50
C ALA A 15 5.49 26.52 10.04
N PRO A 16 5.02 27.10 8.91
CA PRO A 16 3.69 26.79 8.38
C PRO A 16 3.54 25.28 8.14
N TYR A 17 2.29 24.76 8.28
CA TYR A 17 2.01 23.39 7.87
C TYR A 17 2.47 23.22 6.43
N PRO A 18 3.13 22.08 6.09
CA PRO A 18 3.48 21.82 4.70
C PRO A 18 2.20 21.84 3.87
N ASP A 19 2.22 22.62 2.79
CA ASP A 19 1.15 22.63 1.79
C ASP A 19 1.03 21.23 1.20
N PRO A 20 -0.11 20.55 1.33
CA PRO A 20 -0.29 19.21 0.77
C PRO A 20 -0.13 19.17 -0.76
N ASN A 21 -0.21 20.32 -1.44
CA ASN A 21 -0.02 20.44 -2.89
C ASN A 21 1.37 20.97 -3.28
N ARG A 22 2.25 21.25 -2.31
CA ARG A 22 3.61 21.70 -2.61
C ARG A 22 4.46 20.49 -2.97
N VAL A 23 4.71 20.30 -4.25
CA VAL A 23 5.82 19.45 -4.73
C VAL A 23 7.11 20.03 -4.16
N PRO A 24 7.87 19.32 -3.31
CA PRO A 24 9.14 19.81 -2.80
C PRO A 24 10.09 20.07 -3.97
N ASP A 25 10.83 21.17 -3.91
CA ASP A 25 11.95 21.44 -4.82
C ASP A 25 13.04 20.41 -4.49
N VAL A 26 13.07 19.32 -5.25
CA VAL A 26 13.91 18.14 -4.97
C VAL A 26 15.27 18.37 -5.62
N THR A 27 16.20 18.96 -4.88
CA THR A 27 17.62 18.68 -5.11
C THR A 27 17.89 17.29 -4.54
N ALA A 28 17.74 16.26 -5.39
CA ALA A 28 17.96 14.88 -5.00
C ALA A 28 19.40 14.71 -4.51
N GLU A 29 19.57 14.25 -3.26
CA GLU A 29 20.84 13.67 -2.86
C GLU A 29 21.11 12.45 -3.76
N PRO A 30 22.37 12.22 -4.20
CA PRO A 30 22.67 11.07 -5.06
C PRO A 30 22.27 9.78 -4.35
N GLU A 31 21.50 8.95 -5.05
CA GLU A 31 21.04 7.66 -4.55
C GLU A 31 22.23 6.86 -4.01
N ARG A 32 22.13 6.46 -2.74
CA ARG A 32 23.04 5.44 -2.21
C ARG A 32 22.75 4.15 -2.97
N PRO A 33 23.75 3.48 -3.59
CA PRO A 33 23.56 2.20 -4.22
C PRO A 33 22.87 1.23 -3.25
N LEU A 34 21.92 0.42 -3.75
CA LEU A 34 21.33 -0.66 -2.95
C LEU A 34 22.46 -1.55 -2.46
N GLU A 35 22.47 -1.87 -1.17
CA GLU A 35 23.39 -2.87 -0.63
C GLU A 35 23.17 -4.19 -1.38
N PRO A 36 24.23 -4.91 -1.75
CA PRO A 36 24.14 -6.12 -2.58
C PRO A 36 23.28 -7.24 -1.97
N ASP A 37 23.03 -7.18 -0.65
CA ASP A 37 22.33 -8.21 0.13
C ASP A 37 20.82 -7.97 0.29
N SER A 38 20.25 -6.89 -0.27
CA SER A 38 18.80 -6.69 -0.26
C SER A 38 18.12 -7.79 -1.07
N ALA A 39 17.15 -8.50 -0.46
CA ALA A 39 16.40 -9.58 -1.10
C ALA A 39 15.72 -9.13 -2.41
N ALA A 40 15.43 -7.84 -2.52
CA ALA A 40 14.78 -7.23 -3.69
C ALA A 40 15.74 -6.44 -4.61
N ALA A 41 17.05 -6.48 -4.40
CA ALA A 41 18.02 -5.74 -5.24
C ALA A 41 17.88 -6.07 -6.74
N TRP A 42 17.58 -7.33 -7.08
CA TRP A 42 17.28 -7.78 -8.43
C TRP A 42 16.09 -7.06 -9.06
N PHE A 43 15.03 -6.75 -8.28
CA PHE A 43 13.86 -6.03 -8.75
C PHE A 43 14.22 -4.58 -9.10
N TRP A 44 14.92 -3.91 -8.20
CA TRP A 44 15.31 -2.52 -8.35
C TRP A 44 16.44 -2.28 -9.35
N SER A 45 17.12 -3.34 -9.81
CA SER A 45 18.07 -3.25 -10.92
C SER A 45 17.39 -2.99 -12.27
N VAL A 46 16.09 -3.29 -12.37
CA VAL A 46 15.26 -3.11 -13.58
C VAL A 46 14.25 -1.99 -13.37
N VAL A 47 13.56 -2.00 -12.24
CA VAL A 47 12.48 -1.05 -11.93
C VAL A 47 13.05 0.19 -11.23
N SER A 48 12.97 1.36 -11.89
CA SER A 48 13.47 2.61 -11.31
C SER A 48 12.68 3.00 -10.06
N PRO A 49 13.35 3.36 -8.95
CA PRO A 49 12.69 3.88 -7.76
C PRO A 49 12.25 5.34 -7.86
N GLN A 50 12.72 6.12 -8.85
CA GLN A 50 12.55 7.57 -8.93
C GLN A 50 11.13 8.00 -9.31
N ILE A 51 10.69 9.18 -8.86
CA ILE A 51 9.42 9.80 -9.30
C ILE A 51 9.52 10.17 -10.80
N GLY A 52 8.37 10.11 -11.50
CA GLY A 52 8.24 10.60 -12.87
C GLY A 52 8.77 9.67 -13.97
N VAL A 53 9.06 8.41 -13.65
CA VAL A 53 9.45 7.41 -14.64
C VAL A 53 8.20 6.76 -15.26
N PRO A 54 7.92 6.97 -16.55
CA PRO A 54 6.76 6.38 -17.20
C PRO A 54 6.92 4.87 -17.41
N GLY A 55 5.79 4.14 -17.44
CA GLY A 55 5.78 2.70 -17.74
C GLY A 55 6.38 1.80 -16.66
N ARG A 56 6.69 2.35 -15.48
CA ARG A 56 7.30 1.60 -14.37
C ARG A 56 6.44 0.43 -13.91
N TYR A 57 5.13 0.60 -13.87
CA TYR A 57 4.22 -0.47 -13.48
C TYR A 57 4.32 -1.67 -14.43
N ASP A 58 4.23 -1.44 -15.74
CA ASP A 58 4.32 -2.50 -16.73
C ASP A 58 5.68 -3.23 -16.65
N GLN A 59 6.75 -2.47 -16.46
CA GLN A 59 8.09 -3.01 -16.26
C GLN A 59 8.18 -3.85 -14.99
N ALA A 60 7.57 -3.39 -13.88
CA ALA A 60 7.54 -4.12 -12.62
C ALA A 60 6.76 -5.45 -12.75
N ILE A 61 5.60 -5.42 -13.39
CA ILE A 61 4.74 -6.61 -13.58
C ILE A 61 5.41 -7.62 -14.52
N ALA A 62 5.99 -7.18 -15.63
CA ALA A 62 6.73 -8.05 -16.54
C ALA A 62 7.90 -8.72 -15.81
N HIS A 63 8.70 -7.92 -15.10
CA HIS A 63 9.87 -8.43 -14.38
C HIS A 63 9.50 -9.43 -13.28
N LEU A 64 8.46 -9.15 -12.47
CA LEU A 64 7.95 -10.07 -11.44
C LEU A 64 7.40 -11.37 -12.03
N SER A 65 6.82 -11.32 -13.23
CA SER A 65 6.24 -12.49 -13.87
C SER A 65 7.29 -13.44 -14.45
N GLU A 66 8.45 -12.92 -14.83
CA GLU A 66 9.49 -13.65 -15.55
C GLU A 66 10.69 -14.03 -14.66
N ALA A 67 11.00 -13.23 -13.65
CA ALA A 67 12.17 -13.42 -12.81
C ALA A 67 12.03 -14.64 -11.87
N PRO A 68 12.97 -15.60 -11.90
CA PRO A 68 12.98 -16.72 -10.96
C PRO A 68 13.07 -16.28 -9.49
N GLN A 69 13.75 -15.16 -9.23
CA GLN A 69 13.94 -14.56 -7.90
C GLN A 69 12.63 -14.12 -7.24
N THR A 70 11.54 -13.95 -7.98
CA THR A 70 10.21 -13.70 -7.43
C THR A 70 9.81 -14.78 -6.42
N ARG A 71 10.33 -16.01 -6.56
CA ARG A 71 10.10 -17.12 -5.65
C ARG A 71 10.83 -16.94 -4.31
N ASP A 72 11.87 -16.13 -4.27
CA ASP A 72 12.66 -15.84 -3.06
C ASP A 72 11.96 -14.79 -2.18
N LEU A 73 11.00 -14.04 -2.75
CA LEU A 73 10.08 -13.21 -1.97
C LEU A 73 9.21 -14.13 -1.11
N ARG A 74 9.19 -13.89 0.20
CA ARG A 74 8.33 -14.65 1.12
C ARG A 74 6.87 -14.26 0.92
N LEU A 75 6.27 -14.74 -0.18
CA LEU A 75 4.89 -14.46 -0.56
C LEU A 75 3.89 -15.23 0.33
N PRO A 76 2.70 -14.66 0.58
CA PRO A 76 1.56 -15.43 1.09
C PRO A 76 1.24 -16.59 0.14
N ARG A 77 0.69 -17.68 0.68
CA ARG A 77 0.23 -18.79 -0.15
C ARG A 77 -1.14 -18.46 -0.77
N PHE A 78 -1.48 -19.11 -1.87
CA PHE A 78 -2.76 -18.93 -2.54
C PHE A 78 -3.95 -19.26 -1.62
N GLU A 79 -3.80 -20.28 -0.79
CA GLU A 79 -4.80 -20.67 0.21
C GLU A 79 -5.02 -19.57 1.25
N ASP A 80 -3.98 -18.86 1.65
CA ASP A 80 -4.09 -17.74 2.60
C ASP A 80 -4.91 -16.60 2.00
N LEU A 81 -4.70 -16.28 0.71
CA LEU A 81 -5.51 -15.29 -0.02
C LEU A 81 -6.98 -15.72 -0.11
N THR A 82 -7.23 -17.00 -0.40
CA THR A 82 -8.59 -17.54 -0.46
C THR A 82 -9.29 -17.46 0.90
N ALA A 83 -8.58 -17.77 1.99
CA ALA A 83 -9.12 -17.67 3.34
C ALA A 83 -9.48 -16.22 3.71
N ILE A 84 -8.65 -15.24 3.32
CA ILE A 84 -8.93 -13.81 3.53
C ILE A 84 -10.19 -13.40 2.74
N VAL A 85 -10.35 -13.84 1.49
CA VAL A 85 -11.55 -13.55 0.71
C VAL A 85 -12.79 -14.18 1.33
N GLN A 86 -12.71 -15.40 1.85
CA GLN A 86 -13.83 -16.03 2.54
C GLN A 86 -14.26 -15.28 3.81
N ALA A 87 -13.27 -14.78 4.57
CA ALA A 87 -13.53 -14.08 5.82
C ALA A 87 -13.96 -12.61 5.62
N HIS A 88 -13.33 -11.90 4.68
CA HIS A 88 -13.42 -10.42 4.56
C HIS A 88 -13.71 -9.93 3.14
N GLY A 89 -14.05 -10.82 2.21
CA GLY A 89 -14.23 -10.43 0.81
C GLY A 89 -15.37 -9.44 0.57
N ARG A 90 -16.41 -9.47 1.41
CA ARG A 90 -17.55 -8.53 1.31
C ARG A 90 -17.14 -7.12 1.71
N GLU A 91 -16.40 -6.99 2.80
CA GLU A 91 -15.85 -5.73 3.29
C GLU A 91 -14.85 -5.13 2.29
N ILE A 92 -13.98 -5.98 1.69
CA ILE A 92 -13.05 -5.57 0.65
C ILE A 92 -13.80 -5.05 -0.58
N LEU A 93 -14.81 -5.76 -1.07
CA LEU A 93 -15.62 -5.34 -2.21
C LEU A 93 -16.37 -4.04 -1.93
N ALA A 94 -16.97 -3.90 -0.73
CA ALA A 94 -17.68 -2.69 -0.34
C ALA A 94 -16.75 -1.48 -0.28
N SER A 95 -15.54 -1.65 0.24
CA SER A 95 -14.54 -0.57 0.42
C SER A 95 -13.86 -0.14 -0.88
N THR A 96 -13.91 -0.97 -1.93
CA THR A 96 -13.29 -0.69 -3.23
C THR A 96 -14.30 -0.31 -4.31
N ALA A 97 -15.59 -0.31 -4.00
CA ALA A 97 -16.63 0.06 -4.94
C ALA A 97 -16.50 1.54 -5.36
N GLY A 98 -16.23 1.78 -6.64
CA GLY A 98 -16.10 3.14 -7.20
C GLY A 98 -14.78 3.84 -6.84
N SER A 99 -13.77 3.12 -6.32
CA SER A 99 -12.43 3.66 -6.05
C SER A 99 -11.42 3.28 -7.15
N ASP A 100 -10.26 3.95 -7.15
CA ASP A 100 -9.15 3.70 -8.06
C ASP A 100 -8.25 2.53 -7.64
N VAL A 101 -8.70 1.75 -6.65
CA VAL A 101 -8.00 0.53 -6.21
C VAL A 101 -8.94 -0.67 -6.28
N SER A 102 -8.45 -1.78 -6.82
CA SER A 102 -9.23 -2.99 -6.96
C SER A 102 -9.30 -3.80 -5.66
N ALA A 103 -10.35 -4.63 -5.55
CA ALA A 103 -10.45 -5.59 -4.44
C ALA A 103 -9.26 -6.56 -4.39
N ALA A 104 -8.70 -6.96 -5.53
CA ALA A 104 -7.49 -7.78 -5.58
C ALA A 104 -6.25 -7.05 -5.05
N PHE A 105 -6.16 -5.74 -5.25
CA PHE A 105 -5.04 -4.94 -4.75
C PHE A 105 -5.11 -4.77 -3.24
N VAL A 106 -6.28 -4.45 -2.70
CA VAL A 106 -6.52 -4.40 -1.25
C VAL A 106 -6.27 -5.76 -0.59
N LEU A 107 -6.73 -6.86 -1.21
CA LEU A 107 -6.44 -8.22 -0.74
C LEU A 107 -4.93 -8.49 -0.65
N ALA A 108 -4.16 -8.07 -1.64
CA ALA A 108 -2.70 -8.24 -1.64
C ALA A 108 -2.04 -7.47 -0.49
N VAL A 109 -2.49 -6.25 -0.21
CA VAL A 109 -2.01 -5.45 0.93
C VAL A 109 -2.34 -6.16 2.24
N ILE A 110 -3.59 -6.58 2.47
CA ILE A 110 -4.00 -7.31 3.69
C ILE A 110 -3.15 -8.56 3.90
N ALA A 111 -2.92 -9.32 2.84
CA ALA A 111 -2.15 -10.56 2.93
C ALA A 111 -0.69 -10.34 3.33
N VAL A 112 -0.08 -9.24 2.89
CA VAL A 112 1.30 -8.89 3.21
C VAL A 112 1.40 -8.25 4.59
N GLU A 113 0.45 -7.39 4.98
CA GLU A 113 0.46 -6.64 6.23
C GLU A 113 0.17 -7.51 7.45
N SER A 114 -0.90 -8.28 7.42
CA SER A 114 -1.39 -9.02 8.57
C SER A 114 -1.52 -10.53 8.36
N ALA A 115 -1.39 -11.01 7.11
CA ALA A 115 -1.81 -12.35 6.71
C ALA A 115 -3.28 -12.65 7.08
N GLY A 116 -4.15 -11.62 7.03
CA GLY A 116 -5.57 -11.73 7.38
C GLY A 116 -5.88 -11.76 8.87
N ARG A 117 -4.92 -11.46 9.75
CA ARG A 117 -5.13 -11.44 11.20
C ARG A 117 -5.69 -10.08 11.66
N VAL A 118 -6.86 -10.12 12.31
CA VAL A 118 -7.58 -8.92 12.75
C VAL A 118 -6.89 -8.23 13.93
N GLU A 119 -6.49 -8.99 14.96
CA GLU A 119 -5.97 -8.44 16.23
C GLU A 119 -4.43 -8.38 16.25
N VAL A 120 -3.81 -7.88 15.17
CA VAL A 120 -2.37 -7.75 15.11
C VAL A 120 -1.92 -6.32 15.32
N VAL A 121 -0.87 -6.14 16.13
CA VAL A 121 -0.20 -4.85 16.35
C VAL A 121 1.27 -5.02 16.05
N SER A 122 1.83 -4.18 15.18
CA SER A 122 3.25 -4.18 14.87
C SER A 122 4.08 -3.50 15.98
N HIS A 123 5.40 -3.67 15.95
CA HIS A 123 6.31 -2.95 16.86
C HIS A 123 6.22 -1.43 16.70
N ALA A 124 5.87 -0.94 15.52
CA ALA A 124 5.65 0.49 15.24
C ALA A 124 4.23 0.98 15.62
N GLY A 125 3.38 0.10 16.17
CA GLY A 125 2.02 0.44 16.58
C GLY A 125 1.00 0.42 15.46
N ALA A 126 1.31 -0.11 14.29
CA ALA A 126 0.34 -0.33 13.21
C ALA A 126 -0.63 -1.45 13.59
N GLN A 127 -1.93 -1.31 13.25
CA GLN A 127 -3.02 -2.11 13.81
C GLN A 127 -3.95 -2.68 12.73
N GLY A 128 -4.43 -3.89 12.99
CA GLY A 128 -5.50 -4.54 12.24
C GLY A 128 -5.07 -5.11 10.89
N LEU A 129 -6.05 -5.46 10.06
CA LEU A 129 -5.88 -6.16 8.79
C LEU A 129 -4.94 -5.45 7.80
N MET A 130 -5.06 -4.13 7.70
CA MET A 130 -4.28 -3.30 6.78
C MET A 130 -3.17 -2.51 7.50
N GLN A 131 -2.87 -2.83 8.76
CA GLN A 131 -1.78 -2.27 9.55
C GLN A 131 -1.71 -0.75 9.52
N LEU A 132 -2.81 -0.10 9.90
CA LEU A 132 -2.86 1.36 9.98
C LEU A 132 -2.21 1.85 11.28
N ILE A 133 -1.27 2.80 11.16
CA ILE A 133 -0.79 3.54 12.34
C ILE A 133 -1.91 4.46 12.86
N PRO A 134 -1.96 4.78 14.18
CA PRO A 134 -3.06 5.54 14.78
C PRO A 134 -3.39 6.86 14.05
N ALA A 135 -2.37 7.61 13.64
CA ALA A 135 -2.56 8.87 12.91
C ALA A 135 -3.22 8.67 11.53
N THR A 136 -2.88 7.58 10.82
CA THR A 136 -3.52 7.24 9.54
C THR A 136 -4.94 6.74 9.78
N ALA A 137 -5.16 5.90 10.80
CA ALA A 137 -6.48 5.43 11.18
C ALA A 137 -7.44 6.61 11.48
N GLU A 138 -7.01 7.57 12.29
CA GLU A 138 -7.77 8.78 12.59
C GLU A 138 -8.05 9.61 11.32
N ARG A 139 -7.04 9.83 10.48
CA ARG A 139 -7.15 10.60 9.23
C ARG A 139 -8.20 10.01 8.27
N PHE A 140 -8.33 8.69 8.22
CA PHE A 140 -9.27 7.98 7.35
C PHE A 140 -10.52 7.45 8.07
N GLY A 141 -10.83 8.00 9.26
CA GLY A 141 -12.10 7.80 9.97
C GLY A 141 -12.26 6.41 10.60
N VAL A 142 -11.17 5.73 10.92
CA VAL A 142 -11.18 4.43 11.60
C VAL A 142 -11.28 4.66 13.11
N GLY A 143 -12.43 4.37 13.68
CA GLY A 143 -12.68 4.51 15.13
C GLY A 143 -12.21 3.29 15.92
N ASP A 144 -12.36 2.08 15.35
CA ASP A 144 -11.85 0.82 15.89
C ASP A 144 -10.97 0.13 14.84
N PRO A 145 -9.64 0.14 15.02
CA PRO A 145 -8.72 -0.48 14.06
C PRO A 145 -8.79 -2.01 14.03
N PHE A 146 -9.48 -2.64 14.99
CA PHE A 146 -9.71 -4.09 15.01
C PHE A 146 -11.09 -4.49 14.48
N ASP A 147 -11.96 -3.53 14.15
CA ASP A 147 -13.14 -3.79 13.34
C ASP A 147 -12.73 -4.00 11.87
N PRO A 148 -12.96 -5.20 11.28
CA PRO A 148 -12.53 -5.49 9.93
C PRO A 148 -13.08 -4.52 8.88
N GLY A 149 -14.35 -4.13 9.01
CA GLY A 149 -15.00 -3.22 8.06
C GLY A 149 -14.38 -1.83 8.09
N GLN A 150 -14.15 -1.27 9.28
CA GLN A 150 -13.54 0.04 9.43
C GLN A 150 -12.06 0.04 8.99
N ASN A 151 -11.30 -0.97 9.40
CA ASN A 151 -9.87 -1.07 9.06
C ASN A 151 -9.67 -1.20 7.55
N ILE A 152 -10.44 -2.08 6.88
CA ILE A 152 -10.37 -2.25 5.42
C ILE A 152 -10.82 -0.98 4.71
N ALA A 153 -11.91 -0.33 5.16
CA ALA A 153 -12.39 0.90 4.54
C ALA A 153 -11.36 2.03 4.65
N GLY A 154 -10.77 2.24 5.83
CA GLY A 154 -9.74 3.25 6.04
C GLY A 154 -8.45 2.95 5.26
N GLY A 155 -8.01 1.69 5.25
CA GLY A 155 -6.82 1.27 4.51
C GLY A 155 -6.98 1.37 3.01
N ALA A 156 -8.15 0.99 2.47
CA ALA A 156 -8.47 1.14 1.05
C ALA A 156 -8.55 2.62 0.65
N ALA A 157 -9.16 3.47 1.49
CA ALA A 157 -9.21 4.92 1.28
C ALA A 157 -7.80 5.55 1.29
N TYR A 158 -6.93 5.14 2.21
CA TYR A 158 -5.54 5.60 2.23
C TYR A 158 -4.77 5.16 0.99
N LEU A 159 -4.92 3.90 0.57
CA LEU A 159 -4.28 3.37 -0.64
C LEU A 159 -4.77 4.10 -1.90
N SER A 160 -6.08 4.37 -2.01
CA SER A 160 -6.67 5.13 -3.11
C SER A 160 -6.15 6.57 -3.14
N TRP A 161 -6.07 7.23 -1.97
CA TRP A 161 -5.48 8.55 -1.85
C TRP A 161 -4.00 8.58 -2.28
N LEU A 162 -3.24 7.54 -1.94
CA LEU A 162 -1.84 7.42 -2.39
C LEU A 162 -1.73 7.21 -3.90
N MET A 163 -2.63 6.43 -4.50
CA MET A 163 -2.69 6.27 -5.96
C MET A 163 -2.93 7.62 -6.63
N GLU A 164 -3.90 8.41 -6.15
CA GLU A 164 -4.16 9.76 -6.65
C GLU A 164 -2.95 10.68 -6.45
N ASN A 165 -2.36 10.70 -5.24
CA ASN A 165 -1.21 11.54 -4.89
C ASN A 165 0.04 11.26 -5.73
N PHE A 166 0.21 10.02 -6.18
CA PHE A 166 1.32 9.59 -7.03
C PHE A 166 0.92 9.35 -8.50
N ASN A 167 -0.12 10.03 -8.99
CA ASN A 167 -0.57 10.01 -10.39
C ASN A 167 -0.83 8.60 -10.94
N GLY A 168 -1.40 7.72 -10.14
CA GLY A 168 -1.74 6.35 -10.51
C GLY A 168 -0.55 5.39 -10.53
N ASP A 169 0.59 5.75 -9.95
CA ASP A 169 1.78 4.88 -9.88
C ASP A 169 1.72 3.95 -8.65
N PRO A 170 1.41 2.65 -8.81
CA PRO A 170 1.26 1.76 -7.67
C PRO A 170 2.59 1.43 -6.96
N VAL A 171 3.72 1.57 -7.64
CA VAL A 171 5.05 1.38 -7.01
C VAL A 171 5.28 2.47 -5.97
N LEU A 172 4.98 3.73 -6.31
CA LEU A 172 5.10 4.86 -5.38
C LEU A 172 3.99 4.84 -4.32
N ALA A 173 2.77 4.45 -4.69
CA ALA A 173 1.66 4.31 -3.74
C ALA A 173 1.98 3.27 -2.65
N LEU A 174 2.51 2.11 -3.02
CA LEU A 174 2.94 1.08 -2.06
C LEU A 174 4.12 1.54 -1.20
N ALA A 175 5.08 2.25 -1.80
CA ALA A 175 6.18 2.85 -1.02
C ALA A 175 5.65 3.87 -0.01
N GLY A 176 4.68 4.70 -0.41
CA GLY A 176 4.00 5.65 0.47
C GLY A 176 3.18 4.96 1.56
N TYR A 177 2.55 3.83 1.24
CA TYR A 177 1.79 3.05 2.21
C TYR A 177 2.67 2.51 3.35
N ASN A 178 3.84 1.97 3.00
CA ASN A 178 4.77 1.40 3.98
C ASN A 178 5.64 2.45 4.69
N ALA A 179 6.24 3.39 3.95
CA ALA A 179 7.19 4.36 4.50
C ALA A 179 6.57 5.73 4.86
N GLY A 180 5.33 5.96 4.46
CA GLY A 180 4.67 7.25 4.48
C GLY A 180 4.98 8.11 3.25
N GLU A 181 3.99 8.84 2.77
CA GLU A 181 4.09 9.71 1.58
C GLU A 181 5.18 10.78 1.70
N GLY A 182 5.40 11.27 2.92
CA GLY A 182 6.46 12.24 3.20
C GLY A 182 7.87 11.68 3.00
N ALA A 183 8.11 10.41 3.26
CA ALA A 183 9.39 9.75 3.01
C ALA A 183 9.64 9.60 1.52
N VAL A 184 8.62 9.21 0.74
CA VAL A 184 8.68 9.12 -0.72
C VAL A 184 8.98 10.49 -1.35
N ALA A 185 8.30 11.54 -0.88
CA ALA A 185 8.53 12.90 -1.36
C ALA A 185 9.97 13.38 -1.08
N ARG A 186 10.48 13.16 0.14
CA ARG A 186 11.85 13.55 0.51
C ARG A 186 12.92 12.77 -0.26
N ALA A 187 12.67 11.49 -0.55
CA ALA A 187 13.60 10.65 -1.29
C ALA A 187 13.54 10.89 -2.82
N GLY A 188 12.56 11.65 -3.32
CA GLY A 188 12.33 11.79 -4.76
C GLY A 188 11.91 10.47 -5.42
N GLY A 189 11.34 9.55 -4.66
CA GLY A 189 10.97 8.20 -5.10
C GLY A 189 10.84 7.21 -3.96
N VAL A 190 10.97 5.93 -4.26
CA VAL A 190 10.97 4.87 -3.24
C VAL A 190 12.19 5.04 -2.34
N PRO A 191 12.02 5.30 -1.03
CA PRO A 191 13.15 5.54 -0.14
C PRO A 191 14.03 4.29 -0.02
N ASN A 192 15.32 4.50 0.29
CA ASN A 192 16.27 3.40 0.46
C ASN A 192 16.17 2.78 1.85
N TYR A 193 14.97 2.31 2.22
CA TYR A 193 14.70 1.52 3.40
C TYR A 193 14.51 0.06 2.98
N ASP A 194 15.27 -0.86 3.55
CA ASP A 194 15.23 -2.28 3.19
C ASP A 194 13.81 -2.83 3.26
N GLU A 195 13.06 -2.49 4.32
CA GLU A 195 11.67 -2.89 4.49
C GLU A 195 10.79 -2.42 3.33
N THR A 196 10.87 -1.14 2.94
CA THR A 196 10.07 -0.58 1.85
C THR A 196 10.46 -1.16 0.50
N ARG A 197 11.77 -1.36 0.29
CA ARG A 197 12.31 -1.96 -0.92
C ARG A 197 11.88 -3.42 -1.11
N ASP A 198 11.72 -4.17 -0.04
CA ASP A 198 11.20 -5.53 -0.07
C ASP A 198 9.67 -5.56 -0.15
N TYR A 199 8.99 -4.61 0.48
CA TYR A 199 7.54 -4.52 0.54
C TYR A 199 6.89 -4.35 -0.83
N VAL A 200 7.37 -3.38 -1.62
CA VAL A 200 6.79 -3.04 -2.92
C VAL A 200 6.74 -4.24 -3.88
N PRO A 201 7.83 -4.92 -4.20
CA PRO A 201 7.78 -6.10 -5.07
C PRO A 201 6.98 -7.25 -4.45
N LYS A 202 6.99 -7.41 -3.13
CA LYS A 202 6.21 -8.43 -2.42
C LYS A 202 4.71 -8.22 -2.60
N VAL A 203 4.21 -6.99 -2.42
CA VAL A 203 2.77 -6.69 -2.62
C VAL A 203 2.38 -6.85 -4.09
N LEU A 204 3.18 -6.37 -5.04
CA LEU A 204 2.89 -6.51 -6.47
C LEU A 204 2.89 -7.99 -6.91
N ALA A 205 3.84 -8.80 -6.43
CA ALA A 205 3.85 -10.23 -6.70
C ALA A 205 2.63 -10.94 -6.07
N THR A 206 2.23 -10.53 -4.86
CA THR A 206 1.02 -11.03 -4.20
C THR A 206 -0.23 -10.63 -4.98
N TRP A 207 -0.29 -9.42 -5.53
CA TRP A 207 -1.39 -8.98 -6.40
C TRP A 207 -1.48 -9.82 -7.68
N LEU A 208 -0.37 -10.22 -8.30
CA LEU A 208 -0.35 -11.14 -9.44
C LEU A 208 -1.01 -12.49 -9.11
N MET A 209 -0.97 -12.92 -7.85
CA MET A 209 -1.67 -14.10 -7.37
C MET A 209 -3.14 -13.78 -7.06
N ALA A 210 -3.41 -12.70 -6.32
CA ALA A 210 -4.74 -12.29 -5.87
C ALA A 210 -5.71 -12.06 -7.03
N ARG A 211 -5.26 -11.47 -8.15
CA ARG A 211 -6.09 -11.23 -9.34
C ARG A 211 -6.64 -12.50 -9.99
N GLN A 212 -6.07 -13.67 -9.68
CA GLN A 212 -6.56 -14.95 -10.17
C GLN A 212 -7.86 -15.38 -9.45
N LEU A 213 -8.19 -14.78 -8.31
CA LEU A 213 -9.44 -15.01 -7.58
C LEU A 213 -10.60 -14.17 -8.15
N CYS A 214 -10.35 -13.28 -9.09
CA CYS A 214 -11.37 -12.44 -9.72
C CYS A 214 -12.11 -13.21 -10.82
N THR A 215 -13.42 -12.97 -10.96
CA THR A 215 -14.24 -13.53 -12.05
C THR A 215 -13.72 -13.14 -13.44
N ARG A 216 -13.19 -11.93 -13.54
CA ARG A 216 -12.41 -11.44 -14.68
C ARG A 216 -11.07 -10.98 -14.15
N ARG A 217 -10.01 -11.53 -14.69
CA ARG A 217 -8.64 -11.20 -14.28
C ARG A 217 -8.32 -9.75 -14.65
N PRO A 218 -8.01 -8.88 -13.67
CA PRO A 218 -7.61 -7.50 -13.95
C PRO A 218 -6.19 -7.42 -14.51
N ASP A 219 -5.93 -6.43 -15.37
CA ASP A 219 -4.59 -6.13 -15.89
C ASP A 219 -3.93 -5.02 -15.07
N LEU A 220 -4.73 -4.07 -14.55
CA LEU A 220 -4.26 -2.98 -13.69
C LEU A 220 -4.73 -3.18 -12.24
N VAL A 221 -4.00 -2.58 -11.30
CA VAL A 221 -4.39 -2.60 -9.88
C VAL A 221 -5.69 -1.85 -9.60
N SER A 222 -6.13 -1.00 -10.54
CA SER A 222 -7.38 -0.24 -10.51
C SER A 222 -8.54 -0.95 -11.21
N ASP A 223 -8.28 -1.98 -12.02
CA ASP A 223 -9.34 -2.67 -12.74
C ASP A 223 -10.30 -3.40 -11.78
N PRO A 224 -11.62 -3.39 -12.03
CA PRO A 224 -12.60 -4.02 -11.17
C PRO A 224 -12.34 -5.52 -10.96
N CYS A 225 -12.47 -5.97 -9.72
CA CYS A 225 -12.35 -7.37 -9.34
C CYS A 225 -13.56 -7.78 -8.49
N LEU A 226 -14.33 -8.75 -8.98
CA LEU A 226 -15.33 -9.46 -8.18
C LEU A 226 -14.78 -10.86 -7.88
N PHE A 227 -14.73 -11.23 -6.62
CA PHE A 227 -14.20 -12.55 -6.23
C PHE A 227 -15.11 -13.68 -6.64
N THR A 228 -14.57 -14.68 -7.33
CA THR A 228 -15.31 -15.85 -7.83
C THR A 228 -16.04 -16.60 -6.71
N THR A 229 -15.43 -16.75 -5.55
CA THR A 229 -15.99 -17.47 -4.41
C THR A 229 -17.21 -16.80 -3.79
N LEU A 230 -17.43 -15.51 -4.02
CA LEU A 230 -18.58 -14.76 -3.49
C LEU A 230 -19.74 -14.66 -4.50
N VAL A 231 -19.51 -15.01 -5.76
CA VAL A 231 -20.53 -14.98 -6.83
C VAL A 231 -21.15 -16.35 -7.07
N SER A 232 -20.52 -17.43 -6.60
CA SER A 232 -20.93 -18.82 -6.83
C SER A 232 -21.81 -19.39 -5.72
N GLY A 233 -22.33 -18.56 -4.80
CA GLY A 233 -23.16 -18.95 -3.66
C GLY A 233 -24.62 -18.58 -3.81
#